data_30fe90600b26e556b6d08441812b3174
#
_entry.id   30fe90600b26e556b6d08441812b3174
#
_cell.length_a   1.000
_cell.length_b   1.000
_cell.length_c   1.000
_cell.angle_alpha   90.00
_cell.angle_beta   90.00
_cell.angle_gamma   90.00
#
_symmetry.space_group_name_H-M   'P 1'
#
loop_
_entity.id
_entity.type
_entity.pdbx_description
1 polymer ?
#
loop_
_entity_poly.entity_id
_entity_poly.type
_entity_poly.pdbx_seq_one_letter_code
_entity_poly.pdbx_strand_id
1 'polypeptide(L)'
;MKRVGFRGRLFLILLAFALIPSIIISVAWSATGSFALSLAGASAAWDSAAATGSRAAEAVRSAPLTPGQRIALDAHEQTLRQNVILARQAGYVFRRAARQLAVASLLAVLLLGLVASRVAGHLSRNLSRPLQELVDWTGRIGRGEPLPDTPPRRGAPEFQVLRTRMRDMAREIELGRSRALEAERAATLRESARQVAHELKNPLTPIRFAVERLRRDAPPELAETVEVLQIESQRLEAMARAFAQFSRLPEGPPAEIDVGELVRYTARATIPQTLGGAVDVDANVPMIHGHHDALARALSNVMLNAVDACEAVGGGRVDVRVRTVSLDPGSRRGVEISVADTGAGIAPDRIARIWEPYVTSKPGGTGLGLAIARQAVLAHDGQVAAQSVVGEGTEIRFVLPVGDHHDMTRA
;
A
#
# COMPACT_ATOMS: atom_id res chain seq x y z
N MET A 1 10.67 -29.75 -18.63
CA MET A 1 9.96 -30.24 -17.44
C MET A 1 9.24 -29.08 -16.76
N LYS A 2 7.91 -29.03 -16.80
CA LYS A 2 7.13 -27.99 -16.08
C LYS A 2 7.38 -28.17 -14.58
N ARG A 3 7.99 -27.18 -13.94
CA ARG A 3 8.21 -27.19 -12.49
C ARG A 3 6.84 -27.30 -11.81
N VAL A 4 6.61 -28.42 -11.12
CA VAL A 4 5.41 -28.61 -10.30
C VAL A 4 5.38 -27.47 -9.29
N GLY A 5 4.37 -26.62 -9.36
CA GLY A 5 4.21 -25.49 -8.45
C GLY A 5 4.11 -25.95 -7.00
N PHE A 6 4.30 -25.03 -6.04
CA PHE A 6 4.25 -25.31 -4.60
C PHE A 6 3.05 -26.15 -4.18
N ARG A 7 1.88 -25.86 -4.76
CA ARG A 7 0.63 -26.61 -4.55
C ARG A 7 0.75 -28.09 -4.92
N GLY A 8 1.37 -28.38 -6.09
CA GLY A 8 1.54 -29.76 -6.55
C GLY A 8 2.56 -30.53 -5.70
N ARG A 9 3.63 -29.88 -5.24
CA ARG A 9 4.61 -30.48 -4.35
C ARG A 9 4.02 -30.78 -2.97
N LEU A 10 3.25 -29.87 -2.39
CA LEU A 10 2.58 -30.08 -1.11
C LEU A 10 1.58 -31.23 -1.20
N PHE A 11 0.80 -31.29 -2.28
CA PHE A 11 -0.14 -32.39 -2.52
C PHE A 11 0.59 -33.73 -2.63
N LEU A 12 1.67 -33.81 -3.40
CA LEU A 12 2.47 -35.02 -3.57
C LEU A 12 3.11 -35.49 -2.25
N ILE A 13 3.63 -34.57 -1.43
CA ILE A 13 4.21 -34.90 -0.12
C ILE A 13 3.14 -35.46 0.82
N LEU A 14 1.98 -34.81 0.93
CA LEU A 14 0.88 -35.29 1.78
C LEU A 14 0.30 -36.62 1.29
N LEU A 15 0.19 -36.78 -0.01
CA LEU A 15 -0.29 -38.04 -0.61
C LEU A 15 0.73 -39.17 -0.36
N ALA A 16 2.03 -38.91 -0.55
CA ALA A 16 3.08 -39.87 -0.27
C ALA A 16 3.10 -40.26 1.21
N PHE A 17 3.01 -39.30 2.12
CA PHE A 17 2.98 -39.54 3.56
C PHE A 17 1.77 -40.38 4.03
N ALA A 18 0.65 -40.23 3.32
CA ALA A 18 -0.57 -41.05 3.60
C ALA A 18 -0.50 -42.45 2.96
N LEU A 19 -0.03 -42.54 1.72
CA LEU A 19 -0.06 -43.81 0.97
C LEU A 19 1.08 -44.78 1.31
N ILE A 20 2.32 -44.25 1.52
CA ILE A 20 3.49 -45.10 1.76
C ILE A 20 3.32 -46.00 3.00
N PRO A 21 2.94 -45.52 4.19
CA PRO A 21 2.69 -46.37 5.35
C PRO A 21 1.57 -47.37 5.11
N SER A 22 0.51 -46.97 4.42
CA SER A 22 -0.63 -47.83 4.12
C SER A 22 -0.26 -48.97 3.17
N ILE A 23 0.58 -48.69 2.18
CA ILE A 23 1.09 -49.72 1.26
C ILE A 23 2.04 -50.64 2.00
N ILE A 24 2.94 -50.17 2.84
CA ILE A 24 3.87 -50.94 3.65
C ILE A 24 3.07 -51.90 4.58
N ILE A 25 2.07 -51.40 5.29
CA ILE A 25 1.21 -52.20 6.16
C ILE A 25 0.45 -53.27 5.35
N SER A 26 -0.10 -52.89 4.18
CA SER A 26 -0.83 -53.81 3.30
C SER A 26 0.08 -54.94 2.75
N VAL A 27 1.30 -54.59 2.34
CA VAL A 27 2.28 -55.59 1.83
C VAL A 27 2.78 -56.48 2.98
N ALA A 28 3.11 -55.94 4.15
CA ALA A 28 3.51 -56.70 5.32
C ALA A 28 2.41 -57.69 5.75
N TRP A 29 1.16 -57.24 5.75
CA TRP A 29 0.03 -58.05 6.06
C TRP A 29 -0.21 -59.15 5.03
N SER A 30 -0.09 -58.81 3.74
CA SER A 30 -0.20 -59.80 2.64
C SER A 30 0.88 -60.88 2.73
N ALA A 31 2.12 -60.49 3.04
CA ALA A 31 3.24 -61.43 3.25
C ALA A 31 3.00 -62.34 4.46
N THR A 32 2.54 -61.78 5.58
CA THR A 32 2.20 -62.53 6.79
C THR A 32 1.02 -63.48 6.52
N GLY A 33 0.01 -63.00 5.78
CA GLY A 33 -1.15 -63.82 5.38
C GLY A 33 -0.78 -64.96 4.44
N SER A 34 0.15 -64.75 3.49
CA SER A 34 0.62 -65.81 2.58
C SER A 34 1.47 -66.85 3.32
N PHE A 35 2.30 -66.44 4.28
CA PHE A 35 3.03 -67.35 5.16
C PHE A 35 2.10 -68.20 6.04
N ALA A 36 1.10 -67.59 6.64
CA ALA A 36 0.09 -68.28 7.42
C ALA A 36 -0.80 -69.27 6.55
N LEU A 37 -1.04 -68.88 5.29
CA LEU A 37 -1.70 -69.72 4.31
C LEU A 37 -0.86 -70.96 3.90
N SER A 38 0.47 -70.84 3.82
CA SER A 38 1.39 -71.91 3.54
C SER A 38 1.45 -72.90 4.71
N LEU A 39 1.37 -72.45 5.96
CA LEU A 39 1.22 -73.24 7.15
C LEU A 39 -0.17 -73.94 7.21
N ALA A 40 -1.24 -73.22 6.77
CA ALA A 40 -2.59 -73.80 6.63
C ALA A 40 -2.74 -74.77 5.42
N GLY A 41 -1.80 -74.72 4.46
CA GLY A 41 -1.63 -75.68 3.36
C GLY A 41 -1.34 -77.10 3.81
N ALA A 42 -1.09 -77.29 5.10
CA ALA A 42 -1.09 -78.61 5.76
C ALA A 42 -2.39 -79.41 5.58
N SER A 43 -3.50 -78.82 5.12
CA SER A 43 -4.70 -79.52 4.77
C SER A 43 -4.46 -80.56 3.67
N ALA A 44 -3.61 -80.29 2.69
CA ALA A 44 -3.23 -81.25 1.65
C ALA A 44 -2.31 -82.36 2.21
N ALA A 45 -1.46 -82.05 3.16
CA ALA A 45 -0.64 -83.00 3.88
C ALA A 45 -1.48 -83.87 4.77
N TRP A 46 -2.47 -83.30 5.45
CA TRP A 46 -3.47 -84.12 6.23
C TRP A 46 -4.36 -84.95 5.35
N ASP A 47 -4.81 -84.47 4.19
CA ASP A 47 -5.57 -85.28 3.22
C ASP A 47 -4.70 -86.40 2.69
N SER A 48 -3.44 -86.27 2.41
CA SER A 48 -2.52 -87.27 1.96
C SER A 48 -2.21 -88.29 3.08
N ALA A 49 -2.00 -87.81 4.30
CA ALA A 49 -1.75 -88.61 5.48
C ALA A 49 -3.00 -89.49 5.82
N ALA A 50 -4.19 -88.92 5.73
CA ALA A 50 -5.43 -89.67 5.94
C ALA A 50 -5.69 -90.73 4.84
N ALA A 51 -5.41 -90.38 3.59
CA ALA A 51 -5.54 -91.36 2.48
C ALA A 51 -4.50 -92.46 2.56
N THR A 52 -3.31 -92.21 3.06
CA THR A 52 -2.30 -93.24 3.27
C THR A 52 -2.59 -94.03 4.50
N GLY A 53 -3.03 -93.39 5.58
CA GLY A 53 -3.42 -94.03 6.82
C GLY A 53 -4.64 -94.91 6.65
N SER A 54 -5.67 -94.50 5.87
CA SER A 54 -6.85 -95.34 5.58
C SER A 54 -6.50 -96.55 4.71
N ARG A 55 -5.61 -96.42 3.74
CA ARG A 55 -5.08 -97.56 2.95
C ARG A 55 -4.31 -98.55 3.79
N ALA A 56 -3.48 -98.10 4.71
CA ALA A 56 -2.73 -98.88 5.64
C ALA A 56 -3.68 -99.59 6.60
N ALA A 57 -4.68 -98.89 7.12
CA ALA A 57 -5.72 -99.49 7.98
C ALA A 57 -6.54 -100.60 7.26
N GLU A 58 -6.86 -100.38 6.00
CA GLU A 58 -7.57 -101.41 5.16
C GLU A 58 -6.68 -102.59 4.89
N ALA A 59 -5.42 -102.45 4.62
CA ALA A 59 -4.46 -103.52 4.44
C ALA A 59 -4.30 -104.36 5.74
N VAL A 60 -4.28 -103.68 6.90
CA VAL A 60 -4.19 -104.35 8.20
C VAL A 60 -5.50 -105.07 8.57
N ARG A 61 -6.65 -104.60 8.15
CA ARG A 61 -7.94 -105.26 8.39
C ARG A 61 -8.04 -106.56 7.68
N SER A 62 -7.31 -106.85 6.62
CA SER A 62 -7.29 -108.13 5.90
C SER A 62 -6.47 -109.21 6.65
N ALA A 63 -5.75 -108.84 7.70
CA ALA A 63 -5.01 -109.76 8.57
C ALA A 63 -5.88 -110.29 9.76
N PRO A 64 -5.58 -111.45 10.34
CA PRO A 64 -6.29 -111.96 11.53
C PRO A 64 -5.92 -111.08 12.76
N LEU A 65 -6.76 -110.10 13.10
CA LEU A 65 -6.55 -109.16 14.23
C LEU A 65 -7.22 -109.69 15.51
N THR A 66 -6.61 -109.50 16.63
CA THR A 66 -7.18 -109.66 17.98
C THR A 66 -8.25 -108.61 18.25
N PRO A 67 -9.24 -108.83 19.15
CA PRO A 67 -10.27 -107.86 19.46
C PRO A 67 -9.70 -106.46 19.91
N GLY A 68 -8.61 -106.43 20.67
CA GLY A 68 -7.95 -105.21 21.12
C GLY A 68 -7.28 -104.47 19.97
N GLN A 69 -6.69 -105.17 18.99
CA GLN A 69 -6.10 -104.55 17.82
C GLN A 69 -7.13 -103.91 16.89
N ARG A 70 -8.33 -104.49 16.76
CA ARG A 70 -9.46 -103.90 15.98
C ARG A 70 -9.89 -102.54 16.63
N ILE A 71 -10.10 -102.57 17.95
CA ILE A 71 -10.50 -101.35 18.66
C ILE A 71 -9.46 -100.26 18.49
N ALA A 72 -8.16 -100.53 18.58
CA ALA A 72 -7.08 -99.59 18.38
C ALA A 72 -7.03 -99.04 16.96
N LEU A 73 -7.27 -99.91 15.96
CA LEU A 73 -7.31 -99.52 14.55
C LEU A 73 -8.49 -98.57 14.25
N ASP A 74 -9.70 -98.92 14.77
CA ASP A 74 -10.90 -98.10 14.59
C ASP A 74 -10.75 -96.74 15.31
N ALA A 75 -10.15 -96.66 16.51
CA ALA A 75 -9.84 -95.43 17.23
C ALA A 75 -8.83 -94.56 16.45
N HIS A 76 -7.82 -95.19 15.86
CA HIS A 76 -6.85 -94.49 15.03
C HIS A 76 -7.49 -93.89 13.78
N GLU A 77 -8.32 -94.67 13.07
CA GLU A 77 -9.03 -94.17 11.88
C GLU A 77 -10.02 -93.08 12.21
N GLN A 78 -10.69 -93.14 13.36
CA GLN A 78 -11.57 -92.09 13.85
C GLN A 78 -10.83 -90.82 14.16
N THR A 79 -9.64 -90.91 14.79
CA THR A 79 -8.78 -89.82 15.10
C THR A 79 -8.27 -89.09 13.81
N LEU A 80 -7.86 -89.92 12.82
CA LEU A 80 -7.43 -89.37 11.52
C LEU A 80 -8.56 -88.58 10.84
N ARG A 81 -9.78 -89.14 10.79
CA ARG A 81 -10.96 -88.46 10.21
C ARG A 81 -11.30 -87.20 10.94
N GLN A 82 -11.25 -87.12 12.25
CA GLN A 82 -11.49 -85.95 13.06
C GLN A 82 -10.45 -84.88 12.75
N ASN A 83 -9.15 -85.21 12.69
CA ASN A 83 -8.08 -84.28 12.39
C ASN A 83 -8.21 -83.65 10.98
N VAL A 84 -8.63 -84.46 9.97
CA VAL A 84 -8.91 -83.92 8.61
C VAL A 84 -10.08 -82.96 8.61
N ILE A 85 -11.14 -83.24 9.32
CA ILE A 85 -12.33 -82.35 9.41
C ILE A 85 -11.90 -81.02 10.08
N LEU A 86 -11.18 -81.13 11.19
CA LEU A 86 -10.69 -79.89 11.89
C LEU A 86 -9.73 -79.06 11.02
N ALA A 87 -8.79 -79.74 10.31
CA ALA A 87 -7.87 -79.02 9.39
C ALA A 87 -8.60 -78.33 8.25
N ARG A 88 -9.62 -78.96 7.66
CA ARG A 88 -10.46 -78.35 6.59
C ARG A 88 -11.28 -77.19 7.12
N GLN A 89 -11.91 -77.33 8.30
CA GLN A 89 -12.65 -76.25 8.94
C GLN A 89 -11.73 -75.06 9.25
N ALA A 90 -10.57 -75.26 9.85
CA ALA A 90 -9.60 -74.28 10.12
C ALA A 90 -9.14 -73.53 8.83
N GLY A 91 -8.85 -74.25 7.75
CA GLY A 91 -8.51 -73.74 6.45
C GLY A 91 -9.58 -72.84 5.81
N TYR A 92 -10.85 -73.24 5.97
CA TYR A 92 -11.98 -72.45 5.48
C TYR A 92 -12.14 -71.11 6.25
N VAL A 93 -12.16 -71.22 7.59
CA VAL A 93 -12.24 -69.97 8.47
C VAL A 93 -11.09 -69.00 8.19
N PHE A 94 -9.87 -69.57 8.07
CA PHE A 94 -8.68 -68.74 7.79
C PHE A 94 -8.75 -68.01 6.42
N ARG A 95 -9.13 -68.76 5.34
CA ARG A 95 -9.29 -68.13 4.01
C ARG A 95 -10.38 -67.07 3.99
N ARG A 96 -11.48 -67.27 4.72
CA ARG A 96 -12.55 -66.27 4.84
C ARG A 96 -12.07 -65.04 5.60
N ALA A 97 -11.38 -65.20 6.72
CA ALA A 97 -10.79 -64.10 7.49
C ALA A 97 -9.74 -63.33 6.68
N ALA A 98 -8.86 -64.06 5.96
CA ALA A 98 -7.85 -63.41 5.09
C ALA A 98 -8.50 -62.57 3.98
N ARG A 99 -9.57 -63.00 3.34
CA ARG A 99 -10.32 -62.18 2.35
C ARG A 99 -10.97 -60.97 2.96
N GLN A 100 -11.61 -61.11 4.13
CA GLN A 100 -12.24 -60.01 4.83
C GLN A 100 -11.20 -58.92 5.20
N LEU A 101 -10.06 -59.35 5.70
CA LEU A 101 -8.95 -58.45 6.04
C LEU A 101 -8.33 -57.77 4.81
N ALA A 102 -8.19 -58.47 3.69
CA ALA A 102 -7.72 -57.90 2.43
C ALA A 102 -8.69 -56.83 1.90
N VAL A 103 -10.01 -57.09 1.94
CA VAL A 103 -11.03 -56.10 1.56
C VAL A 103 -11.03 -54.91 2.51
N ALA A 104 -10.93 -55.12 3.84
CA ALA A 104 -10.88 -54.06 4.83
C ALA A 104 -9.64 -53.18 4.67
N SER A 105 -8.47 -53.78 4.40
CA SER A 105 -7.23 -53.02 4.14
C SER A 105 -7.32 -52.19 2.87
N LEU A 106 -7.91 -52.73 1.79
CA LEU A 106 -8.13 -51.97 0.56
C LEU A 106 -9.06 -50.78 0.79
N LEU A 107 -10.15 -50.96 1.51
CA LEU A 107 -11.08 -49.89 1.86
C LEU A 107 -10.41 -48.82 2.74
N ALA A 108 -9.58 -49.24 3.70
CA ALA A 108 -8.83 -48.33 4.55
C ALA A 108 -7.84 -47.47 3.74
N VAL A 109 -7.11 -48.05 2.78
CA VAL A 109 -6.22 -47.32 1.87
C VAL A 109 -6.97 -46.30 1.02
N LEU A 110 -8.12 -46.70 0.45
CA LEU A 110 -8.98 -45.81 -0.33
C LEU A 110 -9.52 -44.63 0.52
N LEU A 111 -10.00 -44.93 1.73
CA LEU A 111 -10.48 -43.88 2.65
C LEU A 111 -9.37 -42.91 3.05
N LEU A 112 -8.18 -43.43 3.36
CA LEU A 112 -7.04 -42.61 3.74
C LEU A 112 -6.60 -41.73 2.57
N GLY A 113 -6.59 -42.22 1.34
CA GLY A 113 -6.32 -41.44 0.12
C GLY A 113 -7.36 -40.34 -0.10
N LEU A 114 -8.64 -40.61 0.13
CA LEU A 114 -9.72 -39.63 0.04
C LEU A 114 -9.53 -38.48 1.09
N VAL A 115 -9.26 -38.84 2.35
CA VAL A 115 -9.02 -37.92 3.44
C VAL A 115 -7.81 -37.07 3.13
N ALA A 116 -6.69 -37.68 2.72
CA ALA A 116 -5.46 -36.92 2.35
C ALA A 116 -5.72 -35.96 1.20
N SER A 117 -6.48 -36.34 0.18
CA SER A 117 -6.85 -35.46 -0.92
C SER A 117 -7.68 -34.26 -0.47
N ARG A 118 -8.65 -34.49 0.43
CA ARG A 118 -9.46 -33.39 0.99
C ARG A 118 -8.63 -32.44 1.85
N VAL A 119 -7.77 -32.96 2.72
CA VAL A 119 -6.89 -32.17 3.57
C VAL A 119 -5.92 -31.34 2.72
N ALA A 120 -5.28 -31.98 1.73
CA ALA A 120 -4.38 -31.27 0.81
C ALA A 120 -5.11 -30.17 0.02
N GLY A 121 -6.32 -30.44 -0.45
CA GLY A 121 -7.17 -29.45 -1.12
C GLY A 121 -7.59 -28.29 -0.21
N HIS A 122 -7.91 -28.57 1.05
CA HIS A 122 -8.23 -27.55 2.05
C HIS A 122 -7.02 -26.66 2.38
N LEU A 123 -5.88 -27.29 2.66
CA LEU A 123 -4.64 -26.58 2.98
C LEU A 123 -4.15 -25.72 1.81
N SER A 124 -4.24 -26.24 0.58
CA SER A 124 -3.90 -25.49 -0.63
C SER A 124 -4.77 -24.24 -0.82
N ARG A 125 -6.07 -24.33 -0.54
CA ARG A 125 -6.97 -23.18 -0.66
C ARG A 125 -6.78 -22.14 0.44
N ASN A 126 -6.48 -22.58 1.66
CA ASN A 126 -6.43 -21.69 2.81
C ASN A 126 -5.05 -21.09 3.09
N LEU A 127 -3.97 -21.72 2.62
CA LEU A 127 -2.60 -21.23 2.83
C LEU A 127 -1.89 -20.86 1.53
N SER A 128 -1.84 -21.77 0.54
CA SER A 128 -0.98 -21.56 -0.65
C SER A 128 -1.49 -20.45 -1.56
N ARG A 129 -2.82 -20.32 -1.74
CA ARG A 129 -3.40 -19.26 -2.59
C ARG A 129 -3.23 -17.86 -1.99
N PRO A 130 -3.58 -17.64 -0.70
CA PRO A 130 -3.35 -16.33 -0.08
C PRO A 130 -1.88 -15.92 -0.07
N LEU A 131 -0.97 -16.87 0.18
CA LEU A 131 0.46 -16.59 0.16
C LEU A 131 0.94 -16.16 -1.23
N GLN A 132 0.48 -16.83 -2.29
CA GLN A 132 0.84 -16.48 -3.66
C GLN A 132 0.33 -15.09 -4.04
N GLU A 133 -0.90 -14.75 -3.62
CA GLU A 133 -1.48 -13.43 -3.80
C GLU A 133 -0.63 -12.34 -3.13
N LEU A 134 -0.17 -12.55 -1.90
CA LEU A 134 0.70 -11.60 -1.20
C LEU A 134 2.05 -11.43 -1.90
N VAL A 135 2.63 -12.51 -2.44
CA VAL A 135 3.86 -12.43 -3.26
C VAL A 135 3.62 -11.61 -4.53
N ASP A 136 2.48 -11.80 -5.20
CA ASP A 136 2.12 -11.00 -6.38
C ASP A 136 1.91 -9.51 -6.00
N TRP A 137 1.33 -9.24 -4.84
CA TRP A 137 1.14 -7.86 -4.33
C TRP A 137 2.47 -7.17 -4.04
N THR A 138 3.45 -7.86 -3.44
CA THR A 138 4.80 -7.29 -3.25
C THR A 138 5.44 -6.90 -4.58
N GLY A 139 5.28 -7.75 -5.61
CA GLY A 139 5.75 -7.44 -6.96
C GLY A 139 5.05 -6.22 -7.59
N ARG A 140 3.74 -6.06 -7.38
CA ARG A 140 2.97 -4.89 -7.85
C ARG A 140 3.39 -3.61 -7.14
N ILE A 141 3.51 -3.64 -5.82
CA ILE A 141 3.98 -2.49 -5.01
C ILE A 141 5.36 -2.04 -5.50
N GLY A 142 6.30 -2.97 -5.73
CA GLY A 142 7.63 -2.65 -6.25
C GLY A 142 7.64 -1.98 -7.62
N ARG A 143 6.65 -2.29 -8.49
CA ARG A 143 6.47 -1.65 -9.80
C ARG A 143 5.59 -0.41 -9.79
N GLY A 144 5.02 -0.03 -8.64
CA GLY A 144 4.07 1.08 -8.53
C GLY A 144 2.71 0.80 -9.18
N GLU A 145 2.32 -0.49 -9.31
CA GLU A 145 1.03 -0.89 -9.86
C GLU A 145 -0.06 -0.89 -8.78
N PRO A 146 -1.29 -0.47 -9.08
CA PRO A 146 -2.36 -0.47 -8.09
C PRO A 146 -2.71 -1.90 -7.64
N LEU A 147 -3.01 -2.04 -6.34
CA LEU A 147 -3.48 -3.29 -5.77
C LEU A 147 -4.96 -3.51 -6.10
N PRO A 148 -5.40 -4.79 -6.26
CA PRO A 148 -6.79 -5.10 -6.51
C PRO A 148 -7.71 -4.66 -5.35
N ASP A 149 -8.85 -4.04 -5.67
CA ASP A 149 -9.82 -3.55 -4.67
C ASP A 149 -10.64 -4.67 -4.02
N THR A 150 -10.77 -5.79 -4.71
CA THR A 150 -11.63 -6.89 -4.25
C THR A 150 -10.88 -7.78 -3.25
N PRO A 151 -11.26 -7.81 -1.96
CA PRO A 151 -10.69 -8.76 -1.03
C PRO A 151 -11.16 -10.18 -1.42
N PRO A 152 -10.29 -11.16 -1.63
CA PRO A 152 -10.70 -12.53 -1.80
C PRO A 152 -11.42 -13.00 -0.54
N ARG A 153 -12.61 -13.55 -0.70
CA ARG A 153 -13.52 -13.96 0.38
C ARG A 153 -13.04 -15.18 1.17
N ARG A 154 -11.85 -15.76 0.87
CA ARG A 154 -11.36 -17.02 1.46
C ARG A 154 -9.92 -16.88 1.95
N GLY A 155 -9.66 -17.42 3.15
CA GLY A 155 -8.36 -17.47 3.81
C GLY A 155 -8.52 -17.32 5.31
N ALA A 156 -7.50 -17.69 6.07
CA ALA A 156 -7.45 -17.48 7.50
C ALA A 156 -7.47 -15.97 7.84
N PRO A 157 -8.05 -15.56 8.98
CA PRO A 157 -8.21 -14.14 9.34
C PRO A 157 -6.88 -13.38 9.37
N GLU A 158 -5.76 -14.05 9.67
CA GLU A 158 -4.42 -13.48 9.69
C GLU A 158 -4.02 -12.91 8.32
N PHE A 159 -4.42 -13.54 7.23
CA PHE A 159 -4.17 -13.03 5.88
C PHE A 159 -4.97 -11.76 5.56
N GLN A 160 -6.12 -11.55 6.19
CA GLN A 160 -6.89 -10.32 6.03
C GLN A 160 -6.14 -9.14 6.68
N VAL A 161 -5.63 -9.34 7.90
CA VAL A 161 -4.82 -8.32 8.58
C VAL A 161 -3.60 -7.96 7.73
N LEU A 162 -2.89 -8.96 7.20
CA LEU A 162 -1.71 -8.73 6.38
C LEU A 162 -2.03 -7.99 5.08
N ARG A 163 -3.15 -8.31 4.40
CA ARG A 163 -3.61 -7.57 3.22
C ARG A 163 -3.93 -6.11 3.54
N THR A 164 -4.59 -5.84 4.66
CA THR A 164 -4.89 -4.47 5.08
C THR A 164 -3.60 -3.69 5.29
N ARG A 165 -2.65 -4.25 6.05
CA ARG A 165 -1.33 -3.62 6.27
C ARG A 165 -0.56 -3.37 4.97
N MET A 166 -0.59 -4.31 4.03
CA MET A 166 0.05 -4.13 2.73
C MET A 166 -0.61 -3.02 1.90
N ARG A 167 -1.94 -2.86 1.96
CA ARG A 167 -2.63 -1.74 1.30
C ARG A 167 -2.27 -0.41 1.93
N ASP A 168 -2.22 -0.34 3.25
CA ASP A 168 -1.83 0.88 3.97
C ASP A 168 -0.41 1.27 3.58
N MET A 169 0.53 0.32 3.60
CA MET A 169 1.92 0.53 3.16
C MET A 169 2.00 0.97 1.68
N ALA A 170 1.20 0.36 0.79
CA ALA A 170 1.18 0.76 -0.63
C ALA A 170 0.71 2.21 -0.81
N ARG A 171 -0.32 2.64 -0.05
CA ARG A 171 -0.78 4.04 -0.05
C ARG A 171 0.27 5.00 0.49
N GLU A 172 0.95 4.63 1.56
CA GLU A 172 2.04 5.44 2.14
C GLU A 172 3.19 5.62 1.15
N ILE A 173 3.61 4.55 0.47
CA ILE A 173 4.65 4.61 -0.57
C ILE A 173 4.21 5.51 -1.72
N GLU A 174 2.96 5.39 -2.20
CA GLU A 174 2.45 6.21 -3.30
C GLU A 174 2.37 7.69 -2.92
N LEU A 175 1.88 8.00 -1.70
CA LEU A 175 1.88 9.36 -1.17
C LEU A 175 3.30 9.92 -1.01
N GLY A 176 4.22 9.12 -0.51
CA GLY A 176 5.63 9.49 -0.40
C GLY A 176 6.27 9.77 -1.76
N ARG A 177 6.00 8.92 -2.75
CA ARG A 177 6.49 9.08 -4.12
C ARG A 177 5.93 10.34 -4.79
N SER A 178 4.62 10.60 -4.63
CA SER A 178 3.99 11.81 -5.15
C SER A 178 4.60 13.07 -4.55
N ARG A 179 4.78 13.10 -3.21
CA ARG A 179 5.44 14.23 -2.53
C ARG A 179 6.89 14.42 -2.98
N ALA A 180 7.65 13.35 -3.16
CA ALA A 180 9.03 13.41 -3.64
C ALA A 180 9.10 13.99 -5.06
N LEU A 181 8.21 13.56 -5.95
CA LEU A 181 8.14 14.06 -7.33
C LEU A 181 7.74 15.55 -7.39
N GLU A 182 6.80 15.97 -6.54
CA GLU A 182 6.41 17.38 -6.42
C GLU A 182 7.56 18.23 -5.88
N ALA A 183 8.29 17.72 -4.88
CA ALA A 183 9.46 18.40 -4.33
C ALA A 183 10.58 18.53 -5.37
N GLU A 184 10.85 17.49 -6.16
CA GLU A 184 11.84 17.52 -7.24
C GLU A 184 11.45 18.53 -8.34
N ARG A 185 10.19 18.53 -8.77
CA ARG A 185 9.68 19.52 -9.75
C ARG A 185 9.83 20.94 -9.23
N ALA A 186 9.48 21.15 -7.95
CA ALA A 186 9.63 22.46 -7.32
C ALA A 186 11.11 22.88 -7.19
N ALA A 187 12.02 21.94 -6.93
CA ALA A 187 13.44 22.21 -6.87
C ALA A 187 14.01 22.58 -8.25
N THR A 188 13.67 21.83 -9.30
CA THR A 188 14.08 22.10 -10.68
C THR A 188 13.57 23.46 -11.15
N LEU A 189 12.31 23.78 -10.87
CA LEU A 189 11.73 25.08 -11.23
C LEU A 189 12.42 26.24 -10.51
N ARG A 190 12.78 26.05 -9.22
CA ARG A 190 13.53 27.06 -8.47
C ARG A 190 14.91 27.32 -9.03
N GLU A 191 15.64 26.27 -9.36
CA GLU A 191 16.99 26.42 -9.95
C GLU A 191 16.92 27.12 -11.32
N SER A 192 15.95 26.75 -12.16
CA SER A 192 15.70 27.43 -13.44
C SER A 192 15.36 28.92 -13.23
N ALA A 193 14.50 29.21 -12.25
CA ALA A 193 14.14 30.61 -11.94
C ALA A 193 15.35 31.45 -11.44
N ARG A 194 16.23 30.84 -10.63
CA ARG A 194 17.46 31.48 -10.17
C ARG A 194 18.38 31.82 -11.34
N GLN A 195 18.57 30.88 -12.26
CA GLN A 195 19.38 31.09 -13.43
C GLN A 195 18.81 32.21 -14.33
N VAL A 196 17.50 32.14 -14.62
CA VAL A 196 16.80 33.17 -15.42
C VAL A 196 16.91 34.55 -14.76
N ALA A 197 16.72 34.64 -13.44
CA ALA A 197 16.87 35.92 -12.72
C ALA A 197 18.26 36.52 -12.91
N HIS A 198 19.29 35.69 -12.83
CA HIS A 198 20.68 36.14 -12.99
C HIS A 198 20.97 36.54 -14.44
N GLU A 199 20.52 35.79 -15.42
CA GLU A 199 20.70 36.06 -16.84
C GLU A 199 19.91 37.30 -17.31
N LEU A 200 18.74 37.57 -16.73
CA LEU A 200 17.97 38.80 -17.01
C LEU A 200 18.60 40.05 -16.36
N LYS A 201 19.10 39.93 -15.12
CA LYS A 201 19.69 41.06 -14.41
C LYS A 201 20.90 41.64 -15.16
N ASN A 202 21.70 40.78 -15.81
CA ASN A 202 22.92 41.19 -16.50
C ASN A 202 22.67 42.18 -17.64
N PRO A 203 21.77 41.95 -18.62
CA PRO A 203 21.48 42.91 -19.70
C PRO A 203 20.61 44.09 -19.24
N LEU A 204 19.76 43.91 -18.22
CA LEU A 204 18.85 44.98 -17.76
C LEU A 204 19.59 46.15 -17.13
N THR A 205 20.71 45.93 -16.44
CA THR A 205 21.49 46.99 -15.83
C THR A 205 22.01 48.01 -16.86
N PRO A 206 22.69 47.62 -17.95
CA PRO A 206 23.13 48.57 -18.97
C PRO A 206 21.94 49.18 -19.76
N ILE A 207 20.86 48.44 -20.02
CA ILE A 207 19.64 48.96 -20.66
C ILE A 207 19.08 50.14 -19.83
N ARG A 208 18.91 49.95 -18.53
CA ARG A 208 18.43 50.98 -17.62
C ARG A 208 19.29 52.23 -17.68
N PHE A 209 20.61 52.09 -17.64
CA PHE A 209 21.51 53.22 -17.77
C PHE A 209 21.37 53.94 -19.12
N ALA A 210 21.21 53.21 -20.22
CA ALA A 210 20.99 53.77 -21.53
C ALA A 210 19.66 54.54 -21.63
N VAL A 211 18.56 53.98 -21.10
CA VAL A 211 17.26 54.65 -21.06
C VAL A 211 17.28 55.89 -20.17
N GLU A 212 17.94 55.84 -19.02
CA GLU A 212 18.08 57.01 -18.11
C GLU A 212 18.90 58.12 -18.76
N ARG A 213 19.93 57.77 -19.55
CA ARG A 213 20.70 58.74 -20.33
C ARG A 213 19.83 59.33 -21.45
N LEU A 214 19.10 58.52 -22.21
CA LEU A 214 18.17 59.00 -23.23
C LEU A 214 17.14 59.98 -22.65
N ARG A 215 16.59 59.67 -21.46
CA ARG A 215 15.62 60.53 -20.80
C ARG A 215 16.15 61.93 -20.51
N ARG A 216 17.46 62.06 -20.26
CA ARG A 216 18.10 63.37 -20.02
C ARG A 216 18.41 64.09 -21.27
N ASP A 217 18.83 63.39 -22.33
CA ASP A 217 19.46 64.00 -23.50
C ASP A 217 18.56 63.97 -24.77
N ALA A 218 17.36 63.34 -24.70
CA ALA A 218 16.48 63.18 -25.85
C ALA A 218 15.72 64.43 -26.21
N PRO A 219 15.52 64.68 -27.52
CA PRO A 219 14.66 65.78 -28.02
C PRO A 219 13.19 65.52 -27.55
N PRO A 220 12.38 66.61 -27.44
CA PRO A 220 10.99 66.52 -27.01
C PRO A 220 10.12 65.55 -27.82
N GLU A 221 10.46 65.41 -29.10
CA GLU A 221 9.75 64.51 -30.04
C GLU A 221 9.88 63.01 -29.69
N LEU A 222 10.93 62.65 -28.93
CA LEU A 222 11.20 61.30 -28.48
C LEU A 222 10.75 61.03 -27.03
N ALA A 223 10.18 62.01 -26.35
CA ALA A 223 9.83 61.93 -24.94
C ALA A 223 8.88 60.74 -24.66
N GLU A 224 7.82 60.55 -25.46
CA GLU A 224 6.88 59.42 -25.35
C GLU A 224 7.56 58.08 -25.58
N THR A 225 8.47 57.97 -26.56
CA THR A 225 9.21 56.74 -26.85
C THR A 225 10.13 56.35 -25.69
N VAL A 226 10.80 57.36 -25.09
CA VAL A 226 11.69 57.16 -23.92
C VAL A 226 10.91 56.77 -22.69
N GLU A 227 9.70 57.34 -22.50
CA GLU A 227 8.80 56.95 -21.40
C GLU A 227 8.37 55.47 -21.52
N VAL A 228 7.97 55.03 -22.72
CA VAL A 228 7.64 53.61 -22.98
C VAL A 228 8.82 52.71 -22.67
N LEU A 229 10.03 53.05 -23.14
CA LEU A 229 11.26 52.29 -22.85
C LEU A 229 11.55 52.21 -21.34
N GLN A 230 11.32 53.31 -20.61
CA GLN A 230 11.50 53.33 -19.17
C GLN A 230 10.52 52.40 -18.44
N ILE A 231 9.24 52.43 -18.81
CA ILE A 231 8.18 51.56 -18.26
C ILE A 231 8.52 50.10 -18.52
N GLU A 232 8.88 49.75 -19.75
CA GLU A 232 9.22 48.36 -20.07
C GLU A 232 10.52 47.87 -19.40
N SER A 233 11.53 48.74 -19.27
CA SER A 233 12.74 48.42 -18.52
C SER A 233 12.45 48.16 -17.03
N GLN A 234 11.61 48.97 -16.40
CA GLN A 234 11.17 48.78 -15.02
C GLN A 234 10.36 47.48 -14.86
N ARG A 235 9.51 47.17 -15.83
CA ARG A 235 8.72 45.93 -15.87
C ARG A 235 9.62 44.71 -15.92
N LEU A 236 10.62 44.69 -16.81
CA LEU A 236 11.60 43.62 -16.90
C LEU A 236 12.42 43.44 -15.62
N GLU A 237 12.79 44.56 -14.99
CA GLU A 237 13.49 44.52 -13.69
C GLU A 237 12.62 43.96 -12.58
N ALA A 238 11.33 44.29 -12.54
CA ALA A 238 10.37 43.73 -11.62
C ALA A 238 10.19 42.19 -11.83
N MET A 239 10.17 41.78 -13.09
CA MET A 239 10.15 40.32 -13.43
C MET A 239 11.42 39.64 -12.94
N ALA A 240 12.59 40.14 -13.22
CA ALA A 240 13.87 39.56 -12.76
C ALA A 240 13.92 39.47 -11.22
N ARG A 241 13.45 40.49 -10.52
CA ARG A 241 13.32 40.45 -9.04
C ARG A 241 12.35 39.39 -8.56
N ALA A 242 11.18 39.23 -9.20
CA ALA A 242 10.19 38.20 -8.85
C ALA A 242 10.75 36.80 -9.07
N PHE A 243 11.49 36.54 -10.14
CA PHE A 243 12.21 35.32 -10.37
C PHE A 243 13.24 35.00 -9.29
N ALA A 244 14.07 36.01 -8.93
CA ALA A 244 15.05 35.88 -7.86
C ALA A 244 14.39 35.57 -6.49
N GLN A 245 13.23 36.16 -6.22
CA GLN A 245 12.49 35.92 -4.99
C GLN A 245 11.85 34.53 -4.97
N PHE A 246 11.33 34.07 -6.12
CA PHE A 246 10.76 32.74 -6.26
C PHE A 246 11.79 31.64 -6.04
N SER A 247 13.03 31.85 -6.46
CA SER A 247 14.11 30.86 -6.33
C SER A 247 14.72 30.78 -4.93
N ARG A 248 14.49 31.77 -4.05
CA ARG A 248 15.07 31.79 -2.70
C ARG A 248 14.30 30.85 -1.77
N LEU A 249 15.03 29.90 -1.18
CA LEU A 249 14.56 29.17 -0.01
C LEU A 249 14.51 30.13 1.20
N PRO A 250 13.69 29.85 2.21
CA PRO A 250 13.79 30.54 3.48
C PRO A 250 15.22 30.43 4.01
N GLU A 251 15.88 31.57 4.24
CA GLU A 251 17.25 31.62 4.75
C GLU A 251 17.24 31.78 6.28
N GLY A 252 18.19 31.12 6.95
CA GLY A 252 18.34 31.16 8.40
C GLY A 252 17.54 30.10 9.17
N PRO A 253 17.77 30.01 10.48
CA PRO A 253 17.04 29.09 11.33
C PRO A 253 15.58 29.56 11.49
N PRO A 254 14.62 28.61 11.56
CA PRO A 254 13.25 28.96 11.90
C PRO A 254 13.18 29.53 13.34
N ALA A 255 12.27 30.49 13.55
CA ALA A 255 12.07 31.15 14.83
C ALA A 255 10.59 31.15 15.22
N GLU A 256 10.32 31.48 16.48
CA GLU A 256 8.93 31.72 16.93
C GLU A 256 8.40 33.03 16.31
N ILE A 257 7.20 32.95 15.76
CA ILE A 257 6.55 34.07 15.04
C ILE A 257 5.19 34.34 15.69
N ASP A 258 4.99 35.58 16.11
CA ASP A 258 3.66 36.12 16.41
C ASP A 258 2.95 36.42 15.08
N VAL A 259 2.03 35.55 14.68
CA VAL A 259 1.27 35.70 13.44
C VAL A 259 0.39 36.94 13.46
N GLY A 260 -0.14 37.29 14.60
CA GLY A 260 -0.97 38.49 14.74
C GLY A 260 -0.18 39.79 14.51
N GLU A 261 1.02 39.87 15.08
CA GLU A 261 1.92 41.00 14.85
C GLU A 261 2.37 41.07 13.39
N LEU A 262 2.81 39.95 12.83
CA LEU A 262 3.23 39.84 11.44
C LEU A 262 2.14 40.30 10.47
N VAL A 263 0.90 39.86 10.66
CA VAL A 263 -0.25 40.22 9.82
C VAL A 263 -0.56 41.73 9.95
N ARG A 264 -0.60 42.27 11.18
CA ARG A 264 -0.84 43.72 11.39
C ARG A 264 0.23 44.55 10.75
N TYR A 265 1.50 44.16 10.88
CA TYR A 265 2.62 44.88 10.27
C TYR A 265 2.53 44.88 8.74
N THR A 266 2.34 43.67 8.16
CA THR A 266 2.26 43.51 6.71
C THR A 266 1.06 44.23 6.11
N ALA A 267 -0.11 44.16 6.76
CA ALA A 267 -1.31 44.85 6.30
C ALA A 267 -1.12 46.38 6.29
N ARG A 268 -0.55 46.95 7.34
CA ARG A 268 -0.24 48.41 7.39
C ARG A 268 0.73 48.87 6.30
N ALA A 269 1.68 47.99 5.93
CA ALA A 269 2.67 48.31 4.90
C ALA A 269 2.11 48.14 3.47
N THR A 270 1.06 47.33 3.29
CA THR A 270 0.63 46.86 1.97
C THR A 270 -0.74 47.41 1.57
N ILE A 271 -1.68 47.53 2.50
CA ILE A 271 -3.05 47.99 2.20
C ILE A 271 -3.15 49.48 2.32
N PRO A 272 -3.45 50.24 1.23
CA PRO A 272 -3.62 51.69 1.29
C PRO A 272 -4.81 52.10 2.19
N GLN A 273 -4.65 53.22 2.90
CA GLN A 273 -5.73 53.76 3.74
C GLN A 273 -6.96 54.22 2.95
N THR A 274 -6.83 54.35 1.63
CA THR A 274 -7.94 54.70 0.70
C THR A 274 -8.91 53.54 0.48
N LEU A 275 -8.49 52.30 0.72
CA LEU A 275 -9.36 51.15 0.69
C LEU A 275 -9.93 50.89 2.09
N GLY A 276 -11.22 50.52 2.12
CA GLY A 276 -11.87 50.05 3.34
C GLY A 276 -11.35 48.67 3.79
N GLY A 277 -11.73 48.27 4.98
CA GLY A 277 -11.44 46.94 5.51
C GLY A 277 -10.91 46.98 6.94
N ALA A 278 -10.73 45.80 7.51
CA ALA A 278 -10.29 45.61 8.89
C ALA A 278 -9.27 44.47 8.99
N VAL A 279 -8.37 44.60 9.99
CA VAL A 279 -7.49 43.53 10.43
C VAL A 279 -8.01 43.02 11.76
N ASP A 280 -8.59 41.82 11.76
CA ASP A 280 -9.20 41.20 12.92
C ASP A 280 -8.39 39.96 13.35
N VAL A 281 -7.80 40.04 14.54
CA VAL A 281 -6.91 39.00 15.08
C VAL A 281 -7.47 38.49 16.41
N ASP A 282 -7.70 37.18 16.53
CA ASP A 282 -8.12 36.57 17.79
C ASP A 282 -7.18 36.91 18.95
N ALA A 283 -7.72 37.00 20.16
CA ALA A 283 -6.98 37.41 21.34
C ALA A 283 -5.84 36.45 21.74
N ASN A 284 -5.99 35.16 21.42
CA ASN A 284 -5.07 34.10 21.84
C ASN A 284 -4.59 33.26 20.64
N VAL A 285 -4.04 33.90 19.62
CA VAL A 285 -3.39 33.20 18.52
C VAL A 285 -2.07 32.62 19.00
N PRO A 286 -1.86 31.29 18.86
CA PRO A 286 -0.60 30.68 19.27
C PRO A 286 0.56 31.12 18.36
N MET A 287 1.77 31.15 18.93
CA MET A 287 3.01 31.33 18.16
C MET A 287 3.20 30.13 17.22
N ILE A 288 3.75 30.38 16.04
CA ILE A 288 4.15 29.31 15.11
C ILE A 288 5.67 29.31 14.96
N HIS A 289 6.23 28.17 14.63
CA HIS A 289 7.66 28.06 14.35
C HIS A 289 7.91 28.12 12.85
N GLY A 290 8.75 29.07 12.39
CA GLY A 290 8.91 29.23 10.96
C GLY A 290 9.87 30.36 10.56
N HIS A 291 9.83 30.72 9.28
CA HIS A 291 10.65 31.77 8.69
C HIS A 291 9.84 33.05 8.48
N HIS A 292 10.04 34.02 9.35
CA HIS A 292 9.32 35.31 9.38
C HIS A 292 9.26 35.98 8.00
N ASP A 293 10.41 36.11 7.33
CA ASP A 293 10.47 36.83 6.04
C ASP A 293 9.76 36.10 4.89
N ALA A 294 9.73 34.78 4.94
CA ALA A 294 9.00 33.99 3.93
C ALA A 294 7.48 34.18 4.06
N LEU A 295 6.98 34.15 5.31
CA LEU A 295 5.56 34.37 5.59
C LEU A 295 5.15 35.84 5.37
N ALA A 296 6.01 36.83 5.73
CA ALA A 296 5.76 38.21 5.44
C ALA A 296 5.59 38.48 3.93
N ARG A 297 6.47 37.88 3.11
CA ARG A 297 6.37 37.98 1.63
C ARG A 297 5.11 37.30 1.11
N ALA A 298 4.76 36.11 1.63
CA ALA A 298 3.54 35.41 1.24
C ALA A 298 2.28 36.23 1.49
N LEU A 299 2.19 36.82 2.67
CA LEU A 299 1.09 37.72 3.06
C LEU A 299 1.06 38.98 2.21
N SER A 300 2.19 39.63 2.00
CA SER A 300 2.28 40.80 1.15
C SER A 300 1.82 40.51 -0.29
N ASN A 301 2.22 39.39 -0.88
CA ASN A 301 1.79 39.02 -2.22
C ASN A 301 0.27 38.83 -2.34
N VAL A 302 -0.35 38.21 -1.32
CA VAL A 302 -1.83 38.01 -1.30
C VAL A 302 -2.54 39.33 -1.08
N MET A 303 -2.07 40.18 -0.14
CA MET A 303 -2.66 41.49 0.14
C MET A 303 -2.52 42.45 -1.04
N LEU A 304 -1.37 42.49 -1.74
CA LEU A 304 -1.22 43.24 -2.98
C LEU A 304 -2.16 42.76 -4.07
N ASN A 305 -2.37 41.47 -4.21
CA ASN A 305 -3.35 40.98 -5.19
C ASN A 305 -4.78 41.39 -4.86
N ALA A 306 -5.13 41.42 -3.58
CA ALA A 306 -6.43 41.89 -3.10
C ALA A 306 -6.62 43.41 -3.35
N VAL A 307 -5.57 44.21 -3.07
CA VAL A 307 -5.57 45.66 -3.37
C VAL A 307 -5.77 45.93 -4.87
N ASP A 308 -4.96 45.27 -5.72
CA ASP A 308 -5.06 45.43 -7.18
C ASP A 308 -6.45 45.00 -7.71
N ALA A 309 -7.05 43.96 -7.12
CA ALA A 309 -8.38 43.50 -7.51
C ALA A 309 -9.49 44.54 -7.15
N CYS A 310 -9.37 45.22 -6.01
CA CYS A 310 -10.26 46.27 -5.62
C CYS A 310 -10.04 47.53 -6.49
N GLU A 311 -8.79 47.95 -6.76
CA GLU A 311 -8.47 49.07 -7.60
C GLU A 311 -9.01 48.88 -9.03
N ALA A 312 -8.96 47.69 -9.58
CA ALA A 312 -9.47 47.35 -10.91
C ALA A 312 -10.99 47.59 -11.07
N VAL A 313 -11.74 47.62 -9.98
CA VAL A 313 -13.18 47.90 -9.97
C VAL A 313 -13.54 49.30 -9.44
N GLY A 314 -12.51 50.13 -9.25
CA GLY A 314 -12.67 51.52 -8.80
C GLY A 314 -12.74 51.72 -7.28
N GLY A 315 -12.36 50.73 -6.50
CA GLY A 315 -12.35 50.72 -5.04
C GLY A 315 -12.95 49.45 -4.42
N GLY A 316 -12.93 49.37 -3.09
CA GLY A 316 -13.42 48.20 -2.37
C GLY A 316 -12.86 48.12 -0.97
N ARG A 317 -12.89 46.92 -0.40
CA ARG A 317 -12.32 46.67 0.93
C ARG A 317 -11.52 45.39 0.93
N VAL A 318 -10.52 45.35 1.81
CA VAL A 318 -9.69 44.15 2.07
C VAL A 318 -9.76 43.85 3.54
N ASP A 319 -10.37 42.71 3.88
CA ASP A 319 -10.47 42.24 5.26
C ASP A 319 -9.43 41.14 5.50
N VAL A 320 -8.68 41.27 6.59
CA VAL A 320 -7.72 40.26 7.01
C VAL A 320 -8.12 39.70 8.36
N ARG A 321 -8.23 38.38 8.47
CA ARG A 321 -8.62 37.71 9.73
C ARG A 321 -7.56 36.68 10.11
N VAL A 322 -7.29 36.57 11.42
CA VAL A 322 -6.42 35.54 12.00
C VAL A 322 -7.20 34.81 13.09
N ARG A 323 -7.35 33.50 12.94
CA ARG A 323 -8.12 32.63 13.83
C ARG A 323 -7.30 31.42 14.24
N THR A 324 -7.59 30.87 15.43
CA THR A 324 -7.10 29.57 15.85
C THR A 324 -8.06 28.49 15.36
N VAL A 325 -7.57 27.47 14.67
CA VAL A 325 -8.36 26.36 14.09
C VAL A 325 -7.84 25.01 14.57
N SER A 326 -8.71 23.99 14.57
CA SER A 326 -8.32 22.59 14.80
C SER A 326 -8.04 21.92 13.48
N LEU A 327 -6.88 21.28 13.34
CA LEU A 327 -6.47 20.60 12.12
C LEU A 327 -6.99 19.15 12.04
N ASP A 328 -7.21 18.52 13.20
CA ASP A 328 -7.71 17.14 13.30
C ASP A 328 -8.73 17.01 14.45
N PRO A 329 -9.65 16.04 14.41
CA PRO A 329 -10.64 15.80 15.47
C PRO A 329 -10.06 15.47 16.86
N GLY A 330 -8.76 15.53 17.02
CA GLY A 330 -8.12 15.02 18.24
C GLY A 330 -7.03 15.82 18.92
N SER A 331 -6.41 16.91 18.39
CA SER A 331 -5.47 17.73 19.21
C SER A 331 -4.64 18.77 18.48
N ARG A 332 -4.28 18.65 17.20
CA ARG A 332 -3.37 19.60 16.58
C ARG A 332 -4.05 20.93 16.29
N ARG A 333 -3.53 22.01 16.92
CA ARG A 333 -3.97 23.37 16.65
C ARG A 333 -3.25 23.93 15.43
N GLY A 334 -3.93 24.79 14.69
CA GLY A 334 -3.37 25.56 13.60
C GLY A 334 -3.79 27.02 13.71
N VAL A 335 -3.11 27.88 12.95
CA VAL A 335 -3.47 29.27 12.76
C VAL A 335 -3.97 29.45 11.33
N GLU A 336 -5.20 29.90 11.18
CA GLU A 336 -5.77 30.28 9.89
C GLU A 336 -5.62 31.79 9.70
N ILE A 337 -5.10 32.19 8.54
CA ILE A 337 -5.03 33.59 8.08
C ILE A 337 -5.88 33.66 6.82
N SER A 338 -6.91 34.49 6.81
CA SER A 338 -7.71 34.76 5.62
C SER A 338 -7.57 36.21 5.17
N VAL A 339 -7.43 36.40 3.86
CA VAL A 339 -7.43 37.72 3.20
C VAL A 339 -8.59 37.69 2.20
N ALA A 340 -9.58 38.55 2.45
CA ALA A 340 -10.78 38.63 1.62
C ALA A 340 -10.86 40.04 1.00
N ASP A 341 -11.05 40.12 -0.31
CA ASP A 341 -11.29 41.35 -1.06
C ASP A 341 -12.70 41.38 -1.66
N THR A 342 -13.18 42.57 -1.97
CA THR A 342 -14.42 42.80 -2.71
C THR A 342 -14.15 43.25 -4.15
N GLY A 343 -13.07 42.78 -4.74
CA GLY A 343 -12.63 43.12 -6.08
C GLY A 343 -13.33 42.37 -7.20
N ALA A 344 -12.69 42.31 -8.36
CA ALA A 344 -13.25 41.72 -9.58
C ALA A 344 -13.56 40.24 -9.50
N GLY A 345 -13.00 39.49 -8.53
CA GLY A 345 -13.10 38.05 -8.43
C GLY A 345 -12.36 37.28 -9.52
N ILE A 346 -12.40 35.94 -9.43
CA ILE A 346 -11.69 35.02 -10.33
C ILE A 346 -12.69 34.01 -10.90
N ALA A 347 -12.62 33.79 -12.21
CA ALA A 347 -13.50 32.83 -12.89
C ALA A 347 -13.22 31.38 -12.43
N PRO A 348 -14.26 30.51 -12.32
CA PRO A 348 -14.16 29.15 -11.78
C PRO A 348 -13.15 28.27 -12.52
N ASP A 349 -13.01 28.40 -13.83
CA ASP A 349 -12.07 27.67 -14.67
C ASP A 349 -10.59 28.02 -14.37
N ARG A 350 -10.36 29.17 -13.75
CA ARG A 350 -9.02 29.69 -13.43
C ARG A 350 -8.61 29.46 -11.99
N ILE A 351 -9.56 29.31 -11.06
CA ILE A 351 -9.27 29.27 -9.62
C ILE A 351 -8.33 28.11 -9.23
N ALA A 352 -8.42 26.96 -9.90
CA ALA A 352 -7.53 25.83 -9.68
C ALA A 352 -6.09 26.12 -10.11
N ARG A 353 -5.89 27.05 -11.05
CA ARG A 353 -4.62 27.35 -11.67
C ARG A 353 -3.94 28.60 -11.13
N ILE A 354 -4.57 29.36 -10.25
CA ILE A 354 -3.98 30.61 -9.69
C ILE A 354 -2.68 30.37 -8.91
N TRP A 355 -2.46 29.13 -8.47
CA TRP A 355 -1.26 28.71 -7.75
C TRP A 355 -0.12 28.28 -8.67
N GLU A 356 -0.38 28.14 -9.97
CA GLU A 356 0.64 27.79 -10.96
C GLU A 356 1.50 29.02 -11.28
N PRO A 357 2.83 28.87 -11.42
CA PRO A 357 3.70 29.96 -11.86
C PRO A 357 3.29 30.50 -13.23
N TYR A 358 3.46 31.80 -13.43
CA TYR A 358 3.16 32.54 -14.68
C TYR A 358 1.68 32.67 -15.03
N VAL A 359 0.77 32.22 -14.18
CA VAL A 359 -0.66 32.44 -14.38
C VAL A 359 -1.02 33.82 -13.84
N THR A 360 -1.41 34.75 -14.75
CA THR A 360 -1.85 36.10 -14.40
C THR A 360 -2.90 36.59 -15.39
N SER A 361 -3.81 37.43 -14.92
CA SER A 361 -4.75 38.21 -15.74
C SER A 361 -4.37 39.70 -15.81
N LYS A 362 -3.38 40.13 -15.04
CA LYS A 362 -3.01 41.53 -14.93
C LYS A 362 -2.04 41.92 -16.05
N PRO A 363 -2.27 43.02 -16.78
CA PRO A 363 -1.28 43.57 -17.69
C PRO A 363 -0.02 43.90 -16.90
N GLY A 364 1.12 43.28 -17.30
CA GLY A 364 2.39 43.51 -16.60
C GLY A 364 2.63 42.68 -15.35
N GLY A 365 1.69 41.86 -14.92
CA GLY A 365 1.84 40.93 -13.80
C GLY A 365 2.80 39.79 -14.13
N THR A 366 3.64 39.38 -13.18
CA THR A 366 4.60 38.29 -13.34
C THR A 366 3.95 36.90 -13.20
N GLY A 367 2.77 36.81 -12.59
CA GLY A 367 2.09 35.53 -12.26
C GLY A 367 2.85 34.68 -11.24
N LEU A 368 3.81 35.25 -10.50
CA LEU A 368 4.60 34.51 -9.51
C LEU A 368 4.16 34.73 -8.07
N GLY A 369 3.39 35.82 -7.78
CA GLY A 369 3.05 36.19 -6.41
C GLY A 369 2.33 35.11 -5.59
N LEU A 370 1.26 34.52 -6.15
CA LEU A 370 0.50 33.44 -5.49
C LEU A 370 1.31 32.14 -5.42
N ALA A 371 2.13 31.85 -6.44
CA ALA A 371 3.00 30.68 -6.42
C ALA A 371 4.06 30.79 -5.30
N ILE A 372 4.63 32.00 -5.08
CA ILE A 372 5.54 32.30 -3.96
C ILE A 372 4.80 32.12 -2.61
N ALA A 373 3.60 32.66 -2.52
CA ALA A 373 2.80 32.54 -1.30
C ALA A 373 2.50 31.07 -0.96
N ARG A 374 2.05 30.26 -1.94
CA ARG A 374 1.83 28.82 -1.75
C ARG A 374 3.10 28.11 -1.32
N GLN A 375 4.22 28.39 -1.95
CA GLN A 375 5.50 27.75 -1.62
C GLN A 375 5.95 28.07 -0.20
N ALA A 376 5.80 29.31 0.25
CA ALA A 376 6.13 29.72 1.61
C ALA A 376 5.25 28.98 2.64
N VAL A 377 3.94 28.87 2.40
CA VAL A 377 3.01 28.16 3.29
C VAL A 377 3.32 26.66 3.33
N LEU A 378 3.58 26.03 2.19
CA LEU A 378 3.94 24.61 2.11
C LEU A 378 5.29 24.31 2.80
N ALA A 379 6.25 25.24 2.76
CA ALA A 379 7.53 25.12 3.48
C ALA A 379 7.37 25.18 5.01
N HIS A 380 6.20 25.58 5.50
CA HIS A 380 5.80 25.59 6.91
C HIS A 380 4.78 24.49 7.22
N ASP A 381 4.72 23.41 6.40
CA ASP A 381 3.75 22.31 6.52
C ASP A 381 2.27 22.76 6.53
N GLY A 382 2.02 23.96 5.98
CA GLY A 382 0.70 24.58 5.91
C GLY A 382 -0.08 24.18 4.65
N GLN A 383 -1.29 24.70 4.58
CA GLN A 383 -2.21 24.51 3.45
C GLN A 383 -2.71 25.86 2.95
N VAL A 384 -3.00 25.92 1.64
CA VAL A 384 -3.59 27.11 1.00
C VAL A 384 -4.93 26.75 0.37
N ALA A 385 -5.89 27.67 0.45
CA ALA A 385 -7.17 27.55 -0.22
C ALA A 385 -7.58 28.92 -0.82
N ALA A 386 -8.40 28.87 -1.88
CA ALA A 386 -8.96 30.06 -2.48
C ALA A 386 -10.45 29.83 -2.78
N GLN A 387 -11.25 30.85 -2.51
CA GLN A 387 -12.66 30.91 -2.90
C GLN A 387 -12.90 32.25 -3.58
N SER A 388 -13.62 32.25 -4.69
CA SER A 388 -13.87 33.49 -5.43
C SER A 388 -15.17 33.41 -6.20
N VAL A 389 -15.85 34.55 -6.28
CA VAL A 389 -17.04 34.76 -7.11
C VAL A 389 -16.79 35.99 -7.96
N VAL A 390 -16.97 35.85 -9.27
CA VAL A 390 -16.77 36.96 -10.22
C VAL A 390 -17.70 38.14 -9.88
N GLY A 391 -17.13 39.31 -9.68
CA GLY A 391 -17.82 40.52 -9.30
C GLY A 391 -18.15 40.70 -7.82
N GLU A 392 -17.85 39.67 -6.98
CA GLU A 392 -18.06 39.76 -5.52
C GLU A 392 -16.74 39.81 -4.75
N GLY A 393 -15.65 39.21 -5.31
CA GLY A 393 -14.32 39.24 -4.73
C GLY A 393 -13.69 37.86 -4.56
N THR A 394 -12.57 37.84 -3.80
CA THR A 394 -11.79 36.63 -3.57
C THR A 394 -11.41 36.50 -2.10
N GLU A 395 -11.45 35.31 -1.54
CA GLU A 395 -10.88 34.96 -0.24
C GLU A 395 -9.75 33.95 -0.42
N ILE A 396 -8.55 34.33 0.03
CA ILE A 396 -7.37 33.46 0.11
C ILE A 396 -7.16 33.07 1.58
N ARG A 397 -7.00 31.77 1.86
CA ARG A 397 -6.78 31.25 3.20
C ARG A 397 -5.47 30.46 3.28
N PHE A 398 -4.72 30.72 4.35
CA PHE A 398 -3.54 29.97 4.76
C PHE A 398 -3.83 29.30 6.09
N VAL A 399 -3.50 28.04 6.22
CA VAL A 399 -3.60 27.28 7.47
C VAL A 399 -2.21 26.77 7.82
N LEU A 400 -1.66 27.22 8.95
CA LEU A 400 -0.32 26.89 9.41
C LEU A 400 -0.41 26.05 10.69
N PRO A 401 0.30 24.91 10.80
CA PRO A 401 0.29 24.11 12.02
C PRO A 401 1.06 24.84 13.14
N VAL A 402 0.55 24.71 14.37
CA VAL A 402 1.29 25.09 15.57
C VAL A 402 2.19 23.91 15.91
N GLY A 403 3.52 24.11 15.87
CA GLY A 403 4.48 23.07 16.21
C GLY A 403 4.33 22.62 17.67
N ASP A 404 4.18 21.34 17.92
CA ASP A 404 4.32 20.79 19.25
C ASP A 404 5.80 20.80 19.65
N HIS A 405 6.12 21.46 20.76
CA HIS A 405 7.47 21.57 21.34
C HIS A 405 8.13 20.21 21.72
N HIS A 406 7.53 19.06 21.37
CA HIS A 406 7.94 17.74 21.90
C HIS A 406 8.80 16.88 20.98
N ASP A 407 9.07 17.26 19.72
CA ASP A 407 9.74 16.33 18.77
C ASP A 407 11.16 16.76 18.32
N MET A 408 11.72 17.85 18.86
CA MET A 408 13.07 18.32 18.49
C MET A 408 14.21 17.77 19.35
N THR A 409 13.96 16.74 20.21
CA THR A 409 15.03 16.13 21.04
C THR A 409 15.40 14.71 20.58
N ARG A 410 14.94 14.26 19.40
CA ARG A 410 15.32 12.97 18.80
C ARG A 410 15.69 13.14 17.33
N ALA A 411 16.84 13.74 17.07
CA ALA A 411 17.57 13.61 15.83
C ALA A 411 19.08 13.54 16.14
#